data_a85595038764d44d714cfd938828c11f
#
_entry.id   a85595038764d44d714cfd938828c11f
#
_cell.length_a   1.000
_cell.length_b   1.000
_cell.length_c   1.000
_cell.angle_alpha   90.00
_cell.angle_beta   90.00
_cell.angle_gamma   90.00
#
_symmetry.space_group_name_H-M   'P 1'
#
loop_
_entity.id
_entity.type
_entity.pdbx_description
1 polymer ?
#
loop_
_entity_poly.entity_id
_entity_poly.type
_entity_poly.pdbx_seq_one_letter_code
_entity_poly.pdbx_strand_id
1 'polypeptide(L)'
;MTAEQISTLQKDLSSYATATKNPYASFSAKVDGISVIAYTSGKVTFQGAKPEILASRFGYQAEPKHSPDGQNIALIGSDEVGNGSYFGGLAVVASLVTPADHTFLKSLGVDDSKNLNDIKIRQIAPILEEKIPHKALLLSPRKYNEVVGDGKSHNAVSVKVALHNQAIFLLLQSGAKPDKIVIDAFTSEKNYQKYLKNERNRFDFPITLEEKAEGKYLAVAVSSIIARNLFLENLDKLSQEVGYTLPSGAGAKSDQIAAKLLQAYGDQALQATAKYHFANTKKAYQRLK
;
A
#
# COMPACT_ATOMS: atom_id res chain seq x y z
N MET A 1 2.80 22.87 7.28
CA MET A 1 2.60 24.35 7.22
C MET A 1 3.36 25.01 8.34
N THR A 2 3.82 26.25 8.17
CA THR A 2 4.42 27.03 9.27
C THR A 2 3.35 27.45 10.29
N ALA A 3 3.76 27.83 11.49
CA ALA A 3 2.83 28.31 12.52
C ALA A 3 2.03 29.56 12.05
N GLU A 4 2.66 30.45 11.32
CA GLU A 4 2.04 31.64 10.73
C GLU A 4 0.99 31.28 9.67
N GLN A 5 1.29 30.32 8.79
CA GLN A 5 0.34 29.82 7.80
C GLN A 5 -0.88 29.16 8.45
N ILE A 6 -0.68 28.43 9.56
CA ILE A 6 -1.79 27.81 10.32
C ILE A 6 -2.63 28.87 10.98
N SER A 7 -2.03 29.92 11.55
CA SER A 7 -2.75 31.03 12.17
C SER A 7 -3.63 31.78 11.14
N THR A 8 -3.09 32.04 9.95
CA THR A 8 -3.84 32.65 8.83
C THR A 8 -5.01 31.74 8.42
N LEU A 9 -4.78 30.44 8.24
CA LEU A 9 -5.82 29.47 7.91
C LEU A 9 -6.94 29.45 8.97
N GLN A 10 -6.59 29.45 10.25
CA GLN A 10 -7.57 29.46 11.35
C GLN A 10 -8.42 30.73 11.34
N LYS A 11 -7.78 31.88 11.08
CA LYS A 11 -8.48 33.18 11.00
C LYS A 11 -9.44 33.20 9.80
N ASP A 12 -8.99 32.79 8.63
CA ASP A 12 -9.77 32.83 7.39
C ASP A 12 -10.93 31.85 7.40
N LEU A 13 -10.76 30.69 8.08
CA LEU A 13 -11.80 29.67 8.18
C LEU A 13 -12.59 29.71 9.49
N SER A 14 -12.46 30.76 10.30
CA SER A 14 -13.11 30.87 11.60
C SER A 14 -14.63 30.77 11.54
N SER A 15 -15.26 31.35 10.50
CA SER A 15 -16.72 31.29 10.25
C SER A 15 -17.23 29.88 9.89
N TYR A 16 -16.33 28.96 9.49
CA TYR A 16 -16.63 27.59 9.14
C TYR A 16 -16.17 26.59 10.19
N ALA A 17 -15.75 27.07 11.36
CA ALA A 17 -15.22 26.24 12.43
C ALA A 17 -16.24 25.19 12.90
N THR A 18 -15.77 23.99 13.15
CA THR A 18 -16.56 22.86 13.65
C THR A 18 -15.93 22.27 14.90
N ALA A 19 -16.76 21.76 15.80
CA ALA A 19 -16.26 21.04 16.98
C ALA A 19 -15.57 19.73 16.55
N THR A 20 -14.44 19.43 17.17
CA THR A 20 -13.72 18.16 16.97
C THR A 20 -13.50 17.45 18.30
N LYS A 21 -13.65 16.13 18.30
CA LYS A 21 -13.33 15.26 19.45
C LYS A 21 -11.89 14.74 19.40
N ASN A 22 -11.11 15.13 18.38
CA ASN A 22 -9.72 14.69 18.25
C ASN A 22 -8.81 15.52 19.17
N PRO A 23 -8.18 14.93 20.20
CA PRO A 23 -7.36 15.65 21.17
C PRO A 23 -6.08 16.26 20.56
N TYR A 24 -5.68 15.81 19.36
CA TYR A 24 -4.52 16.32 18.65
C TYR A 24 -4.87 17.39 17.61
N ALA A 25 -6.15 17.73 17.42
CA ALA A 25 -6.57 18.78 16.50
C ALA A 25 -6.62 20.12 17.23
N SER A 26 -5.86 21.11 16.76
CA SER A 26 -5.88 22.50 17.24
C SER A 26 -7.01 23.32 16.61
N PHE A 27 -7.51 22.89 15.43
CA PHE A 27 -8.59 23.55 14.71
C PHE A 27 -9.29 22.57 13.76
N SER A 28 -10.59 22.75 13.56
CA SER A 28 -11.38 22.01 12.58
C SER A 28 -12.41 22.93 11.93
N ALA A 29 -12.57 22.81 10.61
CA ALA A 29 -13.56 23.57 9.84
C ALA A 29 -14.16 22.71 8.72
N LYS A 30 -15.36 23.12 8.22
CA LYS A 30 -15.98 22.47 7.06
C LYS A 30 -16.39 23.54 6.05
N VAL A 31 -15.77 23.56 4.88
CA VAL A 31 -15.98 24.54 3.80
C VAL A 31 -16.40 23.80 2.54
N ASP A 32 -17.58 24.06 2.03
CA ASP A 32 -18.11 23.49 0.76
C ASP A 32 -17.95 21.94 0.69
N GLY A 33 -18.21 21.26 1.80
CA GLY A 33 -18.07 19.81 1.90
C GLY A 33 -16.65 19.32 2.14
N ILE A 34 -15.65 20.21 2.15
CA ILE A 34 -14.25 19.88 2.47
C ILE A 34 -14.02 20.04 3.96
N SER A 35 -13.59 18.98 4.63
CA SER A 35 -13.16 19.02 6.03
C SER A 35 -11.70 19.44 6.11
N VAL A 36 -11.41 20.45 6.92
CA VAL A 36 -10.06 20.96 7.19
C VAL A 36 -9.74 20.71 8.66
N ILE A 37 -8.63 20.03 8.93
CA ILE A 37 -8.17 19.77 10.31
C ILE A 37 -6.71 20.19 10.42
N ALA A 38 -6.44 21.14 11.32
CA ALA A 38 -5.07 21.48 11.72
C ALA A 38 -4.71 20.74 13.02
N TYR A 39 -3.56 20.12 13.05
CA TYR A 39 -3.06 19.34 14.18
C TYR A 39 -2.00 20.11 14.97
N THR A 40 -1.88 19.79 16.25
CA THR A 40 -0.84 20.36 17.14
C THR A 40 0.59 20.10 16.66
N SER A 41 0.79 19.09 15.79
CA SER A 41 2.06 18.78 15.15
C SER A 41 2.41 19.72 13.97
N GLY A 42 1.57 20.69 13.63
CA GLY A 42 1.77 21.56 12.45
C GLY A 42 1.29 20.94 11.13
N LYS A 43 0.78 19.70 11.15
CA LYS A 43 0.14 19.08 9.99
C LYS A 43 -1.25 19.66 9.78
N VAL A 44 -1.62 19.92 8.52
CA VAL A 44 -3.01 20.28 8.13
C VAL A 44 -3.49 19.27 7.10
N THR A 45 -4.73 18.79 7.25
CA THR A 45 -5.38 17.89 6.28
C THR A 45 -6.61 18.55 5.69
N PHE A 46 -6.81 18.37 4.39
CA PHE A 46 -7.99 18.76 3.65
C PHE A 46 -8.62 17.48 3.06
N GLN A 47 -9.90 17.24 3.34
CA GLN A 47 -10.60 16.01 2.92
C GLN A 47 -11.97 16.35 2.35
N GLY A 48 -12.28 15.86 1.16
CA GLY A 48 -13.54 16.12 0.46
C GLY A 48 -13.37 16.01 -1.06
N ALA A 49 -14.33 16.51 -1.80
CA ALA A 49 -14.25 16.59 -3.26
C ALA A 49 -13.32 17.73 -3.68
N LYS A 50 -12.27 17.45 -4.44
CA LYS A 50 -11.28 18.43 -4.95
C LYS A 50 -10.66 19.30 -3.84
N PRO A 51 -10.13 18.72 -2.77
CA PRO A 51 -9.63 19.45 -1.61
C PRO A 51 -8.42 20.34 -1.95
N GLU A 52 -7.70 20.01 -3.03
CA GLU A 52 -6.55 20.78 -3.55
C GLU A 52 -6.91 22.22 -3.92
N ILE A 53 -8.16 22.49 -4.35
CA ILE A 53 -8.61 23.84 -4.69
C ILE A 53 -8.64 24.74 -3.44
N LEU A 54 -9.13 24.21 -2.32
CA LEU A 54 -9.11 24.94 -1.06
C LEU A 54 -7.71 25.02 -0.47
N ALA A 55 -6.97 23.92 -0.51
CA ALA A 55 -5.61 23.83 0.04
C ALA A 55 -4.63 24.77 -0.66
N SER A 56 -4.78 25.02 -1.98
CA SER A 56 -3.93 25.96 -2.74
C SER A 56 -4.04 27.40 -2.26
N ARG A 57 -5.19 27.81 -1.72
CA ARG A 57 -5.37 29.16 -1.13
C ARG A 57 -4.47 29.39 0.08
N PHE A 58 -4.02 28.29 0.74
CA PHE A 58 -3.16 28.31 1.92
C PHE A 58 -1.73 27.86 1.61
N GLY A 59 -1.31 28.00 0.34
CA GLY A 59 0.06 27.75 -0.10
C GLY A 59 0.37 26.27 -0.41
N TYR A 60 -0.64 25.38 -0.46
CA TYR A 60 -0.44 24.05 -1.01
C TYR A 60 -0.20 24.19 -2.53
N GLN A 61 0.98 23.80 -2.94
CA GLN A 61 1.26 23.56 -4.34
C GLN A 61 1.18 22.06 -4.54
N ALA A 62 0.25 21.59 -5.38
CA ALA A 62 0.31 20.22 -5.86
C ALA A 62 1.70 20.04 -6.47
N GLU A 63 2.46 19.07 -5.97
CA GLU A 63 3.69 18.71 -6.65
C GLU A 63 3.30 18.42 -8.10
N PRO A 64 3.96 19.04 -9.09
CA PRO A 64 3.67 18.72 -10.48
C PRO A 64 3.79 17.21 -10.61
N LYS A 65 2.86 16.57 -11.33
CA LYS A 65 2.98 15.14 -11.70
C LYS A 65 4.23 15.06 -12.59
N HIS A 66 5.40 14.99 -11.95
CA HIS A 66 6.64 14.72 -12.66
C HIS A 66 6.55 13.26 -13.10
N SER A 67 6.41 13.06 -14.38
CA SER A 67 7.00 11.88 -14.98
C SER A 67 8.50 12.05 -14.75
N PRO A 68 9.15 11.24 -13.91
CA PRO A 68 10.57 11.43 -13.67
C PRO A 68 11.32 11.34 -14.98
N ASP A 69 12.31 12.21 -15.18
CA ASP A 69 13.33 11.99 -16.20
C ASP A 69 13.86 10.57 -15.99
N GLY A 70 13.75 9.70 -17.02
CA GLY A 70 14.20 8.31 -16.93
C GLY A 70 13.14 7.22 -17.05
N GLN A 71 11.87 7.55 -17.37
CA GLN A 71 10.89 6.52 -17.76
C GLN A 71 10.98 6.11 -19.25
N ASN A 72 11.77 6.79 -20.06
CA ASN A 72 11.95 6.44 -21.48
C ASN A 72 12.96 5.30 -21.68
N ILE A 73 12.93 4.34 -20.77
CA ILE A 73 13.79 3.14 -20.72
C ILE A 73 12.95 1.94 -20.28
N ALA A 74 13.46 0.73 -20.50
CA ALA A 74 12.85 -0.48 -19.94
C ALA A 74 13.06 -0.54 -18.42
N LEU A 75 11.98 -0.56 -17.64
CA LEU A 75 12.03 -0.44 -16.19
C LEU A 75 11.27 -1.57 -15.51
N ILE A 76 11.91 -2.28 -14.58
CA ILE A 76 11.21 -3.14 -13.63
C ILE A 76 10.81 -2.29 -12.42
N GLY A 77 9.50 -2.24 -12.15
CA GLY A 77 8.93 -1.71 -10.93
C GLY A 77 8.46 -2.81 -10.00
N SER A 78 8.57 -2.63 -8.69
CA SER A 78 8.02 -3.58 -7.73
C SER A 78 7.33 -2.88 -6.56
N ASP A 79 6.19 -3.43 -6.13
CA ASP A 79 5.38 -2.91 -5.03
C ASP A 79 4.70 -4.04 -4.25
N GLU A 80 4.27 -3.76 -3.01
CA GLU A 80 3.60 -4.71 -2.16
C GLU A 80 2.27 -4.19 -1.60
N VAL A 81 1.29 -5.10 -1.43
CA VAL A 81 -0.01 -4.82 -0.81
C VAL A 81 -0.32 -5.86 0.28
N GLY A 82 -0.96 -5.39 1.35
CA GLY A 82 -1.39 -6.22 2.46
C GLY A 82 -0.56 -6.07 3.74
N ASN A 83 0.57 -5.32 3.72
CA ASN A 83 1.43 -5.11 4.89
C ASN A 83 0.67 -4.51 6.08
N GLY A 84 -0.21 -3.53 5.86
CA GLY A 84 -1.04 -2.88 6.90
C GLY A 84 -2.39 -3.54 7.14
N SER A 85 -2.68 -4.69 6.53
CA SER A 85 -3.95 -5.39 6.69
C SER A 85 -3.82 -6.56 7.65
N TYR A 86 -4.74 -6.65 8.60
CA TYR A 86 -4.81 -7.78 9.52
C TYR A 86 -5.15 -9.08 8.81
N PHE A 87 -6.30 -9.09 8.10
CA PHE A 87 -6.70 -10.21 7.27
C PHE A 87 -5.99 -10.20 5.91
N GLY A 88 -5.90 -11.37 5.30
CA GLY A 88 -5.25 -11.57 4.01
C GLY A 88 -3.75 -11.70 4.10
N GLY A 89 -3.18 -12.16 3.00
CA GLY A 89 -1.75 -12.37 2.83
C GLY A 89 -0.97 -11.09 2.57
N LEU A 90 0.26 -11.27 2.09
CA LEU A 90 1.12 -10.22 1.58
C LEU A 90 1.35 -10.50 0.09
N ALA A 91 0.86 -9.62 -0.78
CA ALA A 91 1.06 -9.70 -2.22
C ALA A 91 2.23 -8.80 -2.62
N VAL A 92 3.15 -9.32 -3.41
CA VAL A 92 4.28 -8.57 -3.99
C VAL A 92 4.33 -8.84 -5.48
N VAL A 93 4.46 -7.79 -6.29
CA VAL A 93 4.53 -7.89 -7.74
C VAL A 93 5.75 -7.13 -8.26
N ALA A 94 6.39 -7.70 -9.28
CA ALA A 94 7.38 -7.03 -10.11
C ALA A 94 6.90 -7.04 -11.56
N SER A 95 6.91 -5.89 -12.24
CA SER A 95 6.45 -5.73 -13.63
C SER A 95 7.50 -5.03 -14.48
N LEU A 96 7.69 -5.48 -15.71
CA LEU A 96 8.54 -4.82 -16.71
C LEU A 96 7.67 -3.92 -17.59
N VAL A 97 7.95 -2.64 -17.60
CA VAL A 97 7.31 -1.65 -18.48
C VAL A 97 8.37 -1.03 -19.38
N THR A 98 8.05 -0.95 -20.67
CA THR A 98 8.88 -0.30 -21.69
C THR A 98 8.24 1.00 -22.17
N PRO A 99 8.97 1.89 -22.86
CA PRO A 99 8.38 3.10 -23.44
C PRO A 99 7.20 2.84 -24.40
N ALA A 100 7.19 1.68 -25.07
CA ALA A 100 6.09 1.29 -25.95
C ALA A 100 4.75 1.09 -25.22
N ASP A 101 4.80 0.74 -23.93
CA ASP A 101 3.61 0.47 -23.12
C ASP A 101 2.97 1.75 -22.57
N HIS A 102 3.67 2.89 -22.59
CA HIS A 102 3.25 4.09 -21.86
C HIS A 102 1.89 4.63 -22.32
N THR A 103 1.64 4.71 -23.63
CA THR A 103 0.38 5.20 -24.18
C THR A 103 -0.79 4.32 -23.73
N PHE A 104 -0.60 3.00 -23.80
CA PHE A 104 -1.57 2.02 -23.35
C PHE A 104 -1.84 2.16 -21.85
N LEU A 105 -0.82 2.21 -21.01
CA LEU A 105 -0.96 2.33 -19.55
C LEU A 105 -1.68 3.62 -19.14
N LYS A 106 -1.35 4.75 -19.78
CA LYS A 106 -2.03 6.02 -19.53
C LYS A 106 -3.50 5.98 -19.97
N SER A 107 -3.83 5.30 -21.05
CA SER A 107 -5.23 5.14 -21.49
C SER A 107 -6.10 4.37 -20.48
N LEU A 108 -5.49 3.51 -19.66
CA LEU A 108 -6.15 2.80 -18.56
C LEU A 108 -6.21 3.62 -17.25
N GLY A 109 -5.51 4.76 -17.17
CA GLY A 109 -5.41 5.60 -15.99
C GLY A 109 -4.41 5.08 -14.95
N VAL A 110 -3.41 4.28 -15.36
CA VAL A 110 -2.37 3.73 -14.47
C VAL A 110 -1.51 4.82 -13.85
N ASP A 111 -1.30 5.94 -14.53
CA ASP A 111 -0.55 7.10 -14.05
C ASP A 111 -1.21 7.81 -12.86
N ASP A 112 -2.46 7.49 -12.56
CA ASP A 112 -3.21 7.99 -11.40
C ASP A 112 -3.64 6.85 -10.45
N SER A 113 -2.82 5.81 -10.33
CA SER A 113 -3.11 4.58 -9.57
C SER A 113 -3.57 4.82 -8.14
N LYS A 114 -3.09 5.88 -7.47
CA LYS A 114 -3.47 6.27 -6.10
C LYS A 114 -4.94 6.65 -5.95
N ASN A 115 -5.58 7.12 -7.02
CA ASN A 115 -6.98 7.52 -7.04
C ASN A 115 -7.91 6.42 -7.57
N LEU A 116 -7.36 5.27 -7.96
CA LEU A 116 -8.15 4.12 -8.38
C LEU A 116 -8.83 3.47 -7.17
N ASN A 117 -10.15 3.28 -7.26
CA ASN A 117 -10.87 2.47 -6.29
C ASN A 117 -10.77 0.96 -6.62
N ASP A 118 -11.14 0.10 -5.66
CA ASP A 118 -11.03 -1.34 -5.80
C ASP A 118 -11.84 -1.88 -6.99
N ILE A 119 -12.97 -1.26 -7.36
CA ILE A 119 -13.78 -1.65 -8.52
C ILE A 119 -12.97 -1.45 -9.81
N LYS A 120 -12.35 -0.29 -9.96
CA LYS A 120 -11.54 0.02 -11.14
C LYS A 120 -10.28 -0.83 -11.20
N ILE A 121 -9.63 -1.10 -10.06
CA ILE A 121 -8.47 -1.98 -9.95
C ILE A 121 -8.82 -3.38 -10.47
N ARG A 122 -9.95 -3.97 -10.03
CA ARG A 122 -10.42 -5.29 -10.50
C ARG A 122 -10.75 -5.33 -12.00
N GLN A 123 -11.09 -4.18 -12.59
CA GLN A 123 -11.36 -4.09 -14.04
C GLN A 123 -10.08 -4.05 -14.86
N ILE A 124 -9.06 -3.35 -14.40
CA ILE A 124 -7.85 -3.11 -15.19
C ILE A 124 -6.73 -4.10 -14.89
N ALA A 125 -6.66 -4.68 -13.69
CA ALA A 125 -5.59 -5.60 -13.33
C ALA A 125 -5.50 -6.82 -14.28
N PRO A 126 -6.60 -7.51 -14.65
CA PRO A 126 -6.53 -8.62 -15.60
C PRO A 126 -5.99 -8.20 -16.98
N ILE A 127 -6.28 -6.96 -17.41
CA ILE A 127 -5.79 -6.41 -18.68
C ILE A 127 -4.28 -6.16 -18.59
N LEU A 128 -3.79 -5.69 -17.44
CA LEU A 128 -2.37 -5.48 -17.18
C LEU A 128 -1.63 -6.82 -17.10
N GLU A 129 -2.21 -7.80 -16.41
CA GLU A 129 -1.65 -9.16 -16.27
C GLU A 129 -1.48 -9.86 -17.62
N GLU A 130 -2.43 -9.67 -18.56
CA GLU A 130 -2.33 -10.21 -19.90
C GLU A 130 -1.22 -9.55 -20.74
N LYS A 131 -1.05 -8.23 -20.60
CA LYS A 131 -0.22 -7.45 -21.54
C LYS A 131 1.17 -7.11 -21.03
N ILE A 132 1.36 -7.01 -19.72
CA ILE A 132 2.63 -6.56 -19.13
C ILE A 132 3.38 -7.75 -18.53
N PRO A 133 4.62 -8.02 -18.92
CA PRO A 133 5.44 -9.05 -18.29
C PRO A 133 5.59 -8.77 -16.80
N HIS A 134 5.16 -9.70 -15.96
CA HIS A 134 5.21 -9.55 -14.51
C HIS A 134 5.41 -10.88 -13.79
N LYS A 135 5.74 -10.79 -12.50
CA LYS A 135 5.72 -11.91 -11.54
C LYS A 135 5.00 -11.45 -10.28
N ALA A 136 3.94 -12.17 -9.94
CA ALA A 136 3.10 -11.92 -8.77
C ALA A 136 3.30 -13.04 -7.75
N LEU A 137 3.57 -12.67 -6.51
CA LEU A 137 3.76 -13.58 -5.38
C LEU A 137 2.76 -13.24 -4.28
N LEU A 138 2.09 -14.27 -3.77
CA LEU A 138 1.20 -14.16 -2.61
C LEU A 138 1.73 -15.03 -1.47
N LEU A 139 2.16 -14.40 -0.40
CA LEU A 139 2.45 -15.07 0.86
C LEU A 139 1.13 -15.17 1.66
N SER A 140 0.54 -16.36 1.71
CA SER A 140 -0.72 -16.58 2.44
C SER A 140 -0.59 -16.26 3.94
N PRO A 141 -1.69 -15.93 4.66
CA PRO A 141 -1.61 -15.66 6.11
C PRO A 141 -0.99 -16.82 6.89
N ARG A 142 -1.36 -18.06 6.59
CA ARG A 142 -0.79 -19.25 7.21
C ARG A 142 0.72 -19.30 7.04
N LYS A 143 1.20 -19.14 5.80
CA LYS A 143 2.65 -19.17 5.53
C LYS A 143 3.37 -17.96 6.12
N TYR A 144 2.73 -16.79 6.12
CA TYR A 144 3.24 -15.60 6.81
C TYR A 144 3.47 -15.88 8.29
N ASN A 145 2.48 -16.48 8.99
CA ASN A 145 2.56 -16.79 10.41
C ASN A 145 3.61 -17.88 10.73
N GLU A 146 3.94 -18.75 9.78
CA GLU A 146 5.02 -19.74 9.92
C GLU A 146 6.41 -19.09 9.89
N VAL A 147 6.61 -18.09 9.04
CA VAL A 147 7.94 -17.58 8.73
C VAL A 147 8.24 -16.21 9.33
N VAL A 148 7.22 -15.44 9.78
CA VAL A 148 7.37 -14.07 10.31
C VAL A 148 7.06 -14.02 11.81
N GLY A 149 7.97 -13.47 12.59
CA GLY A 149 7.79 -13.26 14.03
C GLY A 149 9.05 -13.52 14.83
N ASP A 150 8.94 -13.41 16.15
CA ASP A 150 10.04 -13.69 17.07
C ASP A 150 10.47 -15.15 16.98
N GLY A 151 11.77 -15.39 16.80
CA GLY A 151 12.32 -16.73 16.62
C GLY A 151 12.02 -17.39 15.27
N LYS A 152 11.39 -16.67 14.34
CA LYS A 152 11.14 -17.13 12.97
C LYS A 152 12.26 -16.72 12.02
N SER A 153 12.21 -17.25 10.78
CA SER A 153 13.21 -16.95 9.74
C SER A 153 13.19 -15.49 9.28
N HIS A 154 12.06 -14.81 9.41
CA HIS A 154 11.89 -13.43 8.97
C HIS A 154 11.20 -12.57 10.03
N ASN A 155 11.46 -11.27 9.96
CA ASN A 155 10.60 -10.22 10.50
C ASN A 155 9.78 -9.58 9.39
N ALA A 156 8.88 -8.63 9.75
CA ALA A 156 7.99 -7.97 8.80
C ALA A 156 8.72 -7.19 7.68
N VAL A 157 9.97 -6.79 7.86
CA VAL A 157 10.78 -6.11 6.84
C VAL A 157 11.52 -7.13 5.97
N SER A 158 12.22 -8.10 6.59
CA SER A 158 13.02 -9.07 5.84
C SER A 158 12.19 -9.97 4.94
N VAL A 159 10.94 -10.31 5.32
CA VAL A 159 10.03 -11.07 4.44
C VAL A 159 9.65 -10.28 3.19
N LYS A 160 9.50 -8.96 3.28
CA LYS A 160 9.26 -8.12 2.10
C LYS A 160 10.49 -8.09 1.20
N VAL A 161 11.69 -7.92 1.77
CA VAL A 161 12.94 -8.00 0.99
C VAL A 161 13.03 -9.32 0.23
N ALA A 162 12.75 -10.45 0.88
CA ALA A 162 12.76 -11.77 0.26
C ALA A 162 11.76 -11.87 -0.91
N LEU A 163 10.53 -11.35 -0.72
CA LEU A 163 9.48 -11.41 -1.75
C LEU A 163 9.78 -10.51 -2.95
N HIS A 164 10.22 -9.25 -2.73
CA HIS A 164 10.62 -8.36 -3.81
C HIS A 164 11.79 -8.93 -4.60
N ASN A 165 12.82 -9.40 -3.89
CA ASN A 165 13.96 -10.05 -4.53
C ASN A 165 13.53 -11.26 -5.36
N GLN A 166 12.67 -12.12 -4.83
CA GLN A 166 12.18 -13.31 -5.52
C GLN A 166 11.34 -12.95 -6.75
N ALA A 167 10.43 -11.98 -6.67
CA ALA A 167 9.61 -11.56 -7.80
C ALA A 167 10.46 -10.98 -8.93
N ILE A 168 11.42 -10.12 -8.61
CA ILE A 168 12.35 -9.52 -9.57
C ILE A 168 13.24 -10.62 -10.18
N PHE A 169 13.81 -11.52 -9.35
CA PHE A 169 14.64 -12.63 -9.82
C PHE A 169 13.88 -13.49 -10.83
N LEU A 170 12.65 -13.89 -10.53
CA LEU A 170 11.84 -14.70 -11.44
C LEU A 170 11.51 -13.97 -12.75
N LEU A 171 11.30 -12.65 -12.69
CA LEU A 171 11.03 -11.84 -13.86
C LEU A 171 12.29 -11.74 -14.76
N LEU A 172 13.45 -11.54 -14.17
CA LEU A 172 14.75 -11.57 -14.88
C LEU A 172 15.02 -12.95 -15.49
N GLN A 173 14.76 -14.04 -14.76
CA GLN A 173 14.90 -15.42 -15.26
C GLN A 173 13.95 -15.73 -16.42
N SER A 174 12.80 -15.05 -16.52
CA SER A 174 11.88 -15.19 -17.66
C SER A 174 12.32 -14.40 -18.91
N GLY A 175 13.51 -13.78 -18.88
CA GLY A 175 14.10 -13.07 -20.01
C GLY A 175 13.88 -11.55 -20.00
N ALA A 176 13.34 -10.98 -18.94
CA ALA A 176 13.21 -9.53 -18.80
C ALA A 176 14.59 -8.85 -18.80
N LYS A 177 14.73 -7.78 -19.59
CA LYS A 177 15.98 -7.00 -19.73
C LYS A 177 15.70 -5.55 -19.38
N PRO A 178 15.71 -5.18 -18.10
CA PRO A 178 15.52 -3.79 -17.67
C PRO A 178 16.80 -2.98 -17.84
N ASP A 179 16.64 -1.68 -18.02
CA ASP A 179 17.72 -0.68 -17.86
C ASP A 179 17.80 -0.17 -16.43
N LYS A 180 16.69 -0.28 -15.67
CA LYS A 180 16.59 0.15 -14.25
C LYS A 180 15.60 -0.73 -13.48
N ILE A 181 15.89 -0.95 -12.19
CA ILE A 181 14.96 -1.60 -11.24
C ILE A 181 14.63 -0.62 -10.12
N VAL A 182 13.33 -0.40 -9.89
CA VAL A 182 12.81 0.48 -8.83
C VAL A 182 11.84 -0.28 -7.95
N ILE A 183 12.01 -0.17 -6.65
CA ILE A 183 11.08 -0.72 -5.64
C ILE A 183 10.49 0.44 -4.86
N ASP A 184 9.17 0.43 -4.59
CA ASP A 184 8.58 1.38 -3.65
C ASP A 184 9.20 1.18 -2.26
N ALA A 185 9.76 2.26 -1.68
CA ALA A 185 10.61 2.15 -0.52
C ALA A 185 9.81 1.86 0.75
N PHE A 186 9.97 0.69 1.31
CA PHE A 186 9.40 0.27 2.60
C PHE A 186 10.44 0.17 3.72
N THR A 187 11.71 0.38 3.40
CA THR A 187 12.85 0.36 4.34
C THR A 187 14.03 1.13 3.75
N SER A 188 15.04 1.40 4.56
CA SER A 188 16.28 2.03 4.05
C SER A 188 17.10 1.05 3.21
N GLU A 189 17.89 1.58 2.27
CA GLU A 189 18.80 0.79 1.44
C GLU A 189 19.75 -0.08 2.27
N LYS A 190 20.29 0.47 3.34
CA LYS A 190 21.15 -0.27 4.28
C LYS A 190 20.45 -1.51 4.86
N ASN A 191 19.19 -1.39 5.26
CA ASN A 191 18.42 -2.51 5.77
C ASN A 191 18.07 -3.50 4.66
N TYR A 192 17.70 -3.02 3.48
CA TYR A 192 17.43 -3.88 2.32
C TYR A 192 18.63 -4.75 2.01
N GLN A 193 19.81 -4.16 1.85
CA GLN A 193 21.05 -4.86 1.59
C GLN A 193 21.44 -5.84 2.70
N LYS A 194 21.21 -5.48 3.95
CA LYS A 194 21.44 -6.37 5.10
C LYS A 194 20.63 -7.66 4.98
N TYR A 195 19.33 -7.56 4.67
CA TYR A 195 18.47 -8.74 4.57
C TYR A 195 18.66 -9.51 3.27
N LEU A 196 18.98 -8.82 2.18
CA LEU A 196 19.28 -9.44 0.89
C LEU A 196 20.45 -10.44 0.96
N LYS A 197 21.43 -10.21 1.84
CA LYS A 197 22.57 -11.12 2.04
C LYS A 197 22.16 -12.55 2.40
N ASN A 198 20.99 -12.73 3.02
CA ASN A 198 20.49 -14.01 3.45
C ASN A 198 19.69 -14.75 2.36
N GLU A 199 19.38 -14.07 1.25
CA GLU A 199 18.58 -14.66 0.17
C GLU A 199 19.47 -15.51 -0.75
N ARG A 200 18.95 -16.68 -1.15
CA ARG A 200 19.64 -17.62 -2.05
C ARG A 200 19.59 -17.16 -3.50
N ASN A 201 18.42 -16.72 -3.94
CA ASN A 201 18.17 -16.27 -5.32
C ASN A 201 18.48 -14.77 -5.40
N ARG A 202 19.71 -14.44 -5.78
CA ARG A 202 20.16 -13.05 -5.97
C ARG A 202 20.50 -12.80 -7.42
N PHE A 203 20.43 -11.55 -7.82
CA PHE A 203 20.82 -11.07 -9.14
C PHE A 203 21.81 -9.92 -9.01
N ASP A 204 22.70 -9.80 -9.95
CA ASP A 204 23.70 -8.73 -10.00
C ASP A 204 23.17 -7.58 -10.87
N PHE A 205 22.18 -6.86 -10.33
CA PHE A 205 21.63 -5.67 -10.95
C PHE A 205 21.32 -4.65 -9.85
N PRO A 206 21.75 -3.37 -9.98
CA PRO A 206 21.48 -2.35 -8.99
C PRO A 206 19.98 -2.07 -8.88
N ILE A 207 19.48 -1.95 -7.63
CA ILE A 207 18.11 -1.56 -7.34
C ILE A 207 18.08 -0.17 -6.74
N THR A 208 17.01 0.56 -7.05
CA THR A 208 16.69 1.86 -6.46
C THR A 208 15.50 1.69 -5.54
N LEU A 209 15.64 2.07 -4.27
CA LEU A 209 14.51 2.21 -3.35
C LEU A 209 14.05 3.66 -3.38
N GLU A 210 12.80 3.90 -3.75
CA GLU A 210 12.29 5.27 -3.87
C GLU A 210 10.91 5.41 -3.22
N GLU A 211 10.76 6.39 -2.33
CA GLU A 211 9.50 6.65 -1.65
C GLU A 211 8.42 7.14 -2.63
N LYS A 212 7.22 6.58 -2.49
CA LYS A 212 6.05 6.89 -3.31
C LYS A 212 6.33 6.66 -4.81
N ALA A 213 7.08 5.61 -5.11
CA ALA A 213 7.52 5.29 -6.46
C ALA A 213 6.36 4.96 -7.41
N GLU A 214 5.22 4.47 -6.89
CA GLU A 214 4.00 4.22 -7.65
C GLU A 214 3.40 5.49 -8.28
N GLY A 215 3.68 6.65 -7.73
CA GLY A 215 3.29 7.95 -8.29
C GLY A 215 4.29 8.53 -9.28
N LYS A 216 5.46 7.91 -9.42
CA LYS A 216 6.57 8.40 -10.22
C LYS A 216 6.86 7.49 -11.42
N TYR A 217 6.73 6.18 -11.28
CA TYR A 217 7.11 5.18 -12.26
C TYR A 217 5.93 4.30 -12.65
N LEU A 218 5.58 4.26 -13.94
CA LEU A 218 4.48 3.43 -14.44
C LEU A 218 4.66 1.95 -14.12
N ALA A 219 5.89 1.43 -14.14
CA ALA A 219 6.16 0.05 -13.80
C ALA A 219 5.83 -0.27 -12.33
N VAL A 220 6.09 0.67 -11.40
CA VAL A 220 5.70 0.50 -9.99
C VAL A 220 4.19 0.63 -9.83
N ALA A 221 3.54 1.56 -10.53
CA ALA A 221 2.09 1.71 -10.54
C ALA A 221 1.37 0.46 -11.07
N VAL A 222 1.86 -0.16 -12.14
CA VAL A 222 1.37 -1.46 -12.65
C VAL A 222 1.49 -2.53 -11.58
N SER A 223 2.66 -2.65 -10.94
CA SER A 223 2.88 -3.63 -9.86
C SER A 223 1.96 -3.41 -8.68
N SER A 224 1.73 -2.15 -8.29
CA SER A 224 0.80 -1.77 -7.22
C SER A 224 -0.63 -2.22 -7.52
N ILE A 225 -1.12 -1.97 -8.75
CA ILE A 225 -2.47 -2.35 -9.19
C ILE A 225 -2.65 -3.88 -9.18
N ILE A 226 -1.70 -4.62 -9.77
CA ILE A 226 -1.76 -6.09 -9.81
C ILE A 226 -1.65 -6.65 -8.39
N ALA A 227 -0.76 -6.13 -7.54
CA ALA A 227 -0.63 -6.57 -6.15
C ALA A 227 -1.92 -6.29 -5.35
N ARG A 228 -2.57 -5.14 -5.57
CA ARG A 228 -3.85 -4.82 -4.94
C ARG A 228 -4.95 -5.77 -5.36
N ASN A 229 -5.05 -6.09 -6.66
CA ASN A 229 -6.03 -7.06 -7.15
C ASN A 229 -5.80 -8.44 -6.54
N LEU A 230 -4.58 -8.95 -6.59
CA LEU A 230 -4.19 -10.23 -6.00
C LEU A 230 -4.51 -10.31 -4.50
N PHE A 231 -4.28 -9.22 -3.77
CA PHE A 231 -4.63 -9.13 -2.36
C PHE A 231 -6.15 -9.16 -2.14
N LEU A 232 -6.94 -8.45 -2.95
CA LEU A 232 -8.40 -8.45 -2.88
C LEU A 232 -8.99 -9.82 -3.20
N GLU A 233 -8.49 -10.51 -4.22
CA GLU A 233 -8.89 -11.88 -4.56
C GLU A 233 -8.58 -12.85 -3.42
N ASN A 234 -7.42 -12.67 -2.77
CA ASN A 234 -7.08 -13.47 -1.58
C ASN A 234 -8.07 -13.22 -0.43
N LEU A 235 -8.45 -11.96 -0.17
CA LEU A 235 -9.47 -11.65 0.84
C LEU A 235 -10.83 -12.28 0.50
N ASP A 236 -11.24 -12.22 -0.77
CA ASP A 236 -12.51 -12.79 -1.22
C ASP A 236 -12.50 -14.32 -1.03
N LYS A 237 -11.44 -15.00 -1.43
CA LYS A 237 -11.25 -16.43 -1.25
C LYS A 237 -11.33 -16.82 0.22
N LEU A 238 -10.56 -16.17 1.07
CA LEU A 238 -10.57 -16.42 2.52
C LEU A 238 -11.94 -16.11 3.14
N SER A 239 -12.63 -15.08 2.65
CA SER A 239 -13.97 -14.71 3.11
C SER A 239 -14.99 -15.81 2.78
N GLN A 240 -14.90 -16.41 1.60
CA GLN A 240 -15.75 -17.55 1.19
C GLN A 240 -15.46 -18.79 2.05
N GLU A 241 -14.18 -19.08 2.33
CA GLU A 241 -13.77 -20.23 3.13
C GLU A 241 -14.32 -20.17 4.58
N VAL A 242 -14.39 -18.96 5.16
CA VAL A 242 -14.84 -18.78 6.56
C VAL A 242 -16.29 -18.31 6.70
N GLY A 243 -16.97 -17.98 5.59
CA GLY A 243 -18.35 -17.48 5.62
C GLY A 243 -18.54 -16.08 6.19
N TYR A 244 -17.48 -15.29 6.29
CA TYR A 244 -17.47 -13.91 6.79
C TYR A 244 -16.73 -12.99 5.82
N THR A 245 -17.28 -11.82 5.52
CA THR A 245 -16.56 -10.81 4.73
C THR A 245 -15.38 -10.27 5.54
N LEU A 246 -14.16 -10.58 5.10
CA LEU A 246 -12.93 -10.14 5.72
C LEU A 246 -12.57 -8.72 5.24
N PRO A 247 -12.51 -7.72 6.14
CA PRO A 247 -12.18 -6.36 5.72
C PRO A 247 -10.68 -6.21 5.45
N SER A 248 -10.34 -5.36 4.51
CA SER A 248 -8.99 -4.83 4.34
C SER A 248 -8.65 -3.88 5.50
N GLY A 249 -7.37 -3.82 5.89
CA GLY A 249 -6.88 -2.98 6.99
C GLY A 249 -6.93 -3.67 8.36
N ALA A 250 -6.58 -2.92 9.41
CA ALA A 250 -6.44 -3.41 10.79
C ALA A 250 -7.25 -2.57 11.81
N GLY A 251 -8.35 -1.94 11.35
CA GLY A 251 -9.21 -1.10 12.18
C GLY A 251 -10.24 -1.89 13.00
N ALA A 252 -11.17 -1.15 13.63
CA ALA A 252 -12.20 -1.70 14.51
C ALA A 252 -13.10 -2.75 13.83
N LYS A 253 -13.34 -2.63 12.53
CA LYS A 253 -14.11 -3.62 11.75
C LYS A 253 -13.36 -4.96 11.69
N SER A 254 -12.04 -4.93 11.55
CA SER A 254 -11.21 -6.13 11.60
C SER A 254 -11.22 -6.77 13.00
N ASP A 255 -11.18 -5.97 14.08
CA ASP A 255 -11.30 -6.46 15.47
C ASP A 255 -12.64 -7.19 15.70
N GLN A 256 -13.75 -6.65 15.17
CA GLN A 256 -15.09 -7.26 15.30
C GLN A 256 -15.19 -8.60 14.55
N ILE A 257 -14.72 -8.65 13.32
CA ILE A 257 -14.75 -9.89 12.53
C ILE A 257 -13.82 -10.93 13.12
N ALA A 258 -12.63 -10.53 13.62
CA ALA A 258 -11.72 -11.43 14.30
C ALA A 258 -12.35 -12.10 15.55
N ALA A 259 -13.09 -11.34 16.36
CA ALA A 259 -13.80 -11.88 17.52
C ALA A 259 -14.89 -12.88 17.09
N LYS A 260 -15.65 -12.60 16.03
CA LYS A 260 -16.66 -13.52 15.49
C LYS A 260 -16.04 -14.83 14.98
N LEU A 261 -14.93 -14.74 14.24
CA LEU A 261 -14.20 -15.92 13.74
C LEU A 261 -13.66 -16.76 14.88
N LEU A 262 -13.07 -16.10 15.89
CA LEU A 262 -12.53 -16.78 17.08
C LEU A 262 -13.65 -17.51 17.85
N GLN A 263 -14.82 -16.89 17.98
CA GLN A 263 -15.99 -17.49 18.63
C GLN A 263 -16.57 -18.67 17.84
N ALA A 264 -16.64 -18.57 16.52
CA ALA A 264 -17.27 -19.58 15.66
C ALA A 264 -16.35 -20.76 15.36
N TYR A 265 -15.06 -20.53 15.15
CA TYR A 265 -14.13 -21.53 14.61
C TYR A 265 -12.83 -21.66 15.43
N GLY A 266 -12.68 -20.90 16.50
CA GLY A 266 -11.48 -20.92 17.33
C GLY A 266 -10.25 -20.27 16.68
N ASP A 267 -9.11 -20.42 17.34
CA ASP A 267 -7.84 -19.80 16.99
C ASP A 267 -7.32 -20.17 15.60
N GLN A 268 -7.58 -21.40 15.14
CA GLN A 268 -7.11 -21.86 13.83
C GLN A 268 -7.65 -21.02 12.67
N ALA A 269 -8.87 -20.46 12.80
CA ALA A 269 -9.43 -19.57 11.78
C ALA A 269 -8.63 -18.28 11.66
N LEU A 270 -8.21 -17.68 12.78
CA LEU A 270 -7.35 -16.49 12.77
C LEU A 270 -5.97 -16.79 12.18
N GLN A 271 -5.37 -17.93 12.53
CA GLN A 271 -4.07 -18.35 11.98
C GLN A 271 -4.13 -18.59 10.48
N ALA A 272 -5.27 -19.05 9.96
CA ALA A 272 -5.46 -19.30 8.53
C ALA A 272 -5.77 -18.05 7.73
N THR A 273 -6.39 -17.01 8.34
CA THR A 273 -6.94 -15.85 7.62
C THR A 273 -6.24 -14.53 7.92
N ALA A 274 -5.45 -14.45 9.00
CA ALA A 274 -4.91 -13.20 9.50
C ALA A 274 -3.41 -13.28 9.82
N LYS A 275 -2.75 -12.11 9.84
CA LYS A 275 -1.38 -11.95 10.37
C LYS A 275 -1.44 -11.93 11.90
N TYR A 276 -1.24 -13.09 12.49
CA TYR A 276 -1.56 -13.41 13.87
C TYR A 276 -0.87 -12.50 14.91
N HIS A 277 0.31 -11.98 14.61
CA HIS A 277 1.08 -11.08 15.49
C HIS A 277 0.49 -9.67 15.63
N PHE A 278 -0.51 -9.29 14.82
CA PHE A 278 -1.14 -7.98 14.92
C PHE A 278 -1.93 -7.84 16.24
N ALA A 279 -1.99 -6.62 16.76
CA ALA A 279 -2.74 -6.30 17.98
C ALA A 279 -4.23 -6.68 17.91
N ASN A 280 -4.78 -6.79 16.70
CA ASN A 280 -6.16 -7.23 16.45
C ASN A 280 -6.45 -8.62 17.03
N THR A 281 -5.50 -9.55 16.99
CA THR A 281 -5.63 -10.89 17.61
C THR A 281 -5.88 -10.75 19.11
N LYS A 282 -5.05 -9.98 19.82
CA LYS A 282 -5.24 -9.74 21.27
C LYS A 282 -6.57 -9.08 21.57
N LYS A 283 -6.98 -8.10 20.76
CA LYS A 283 -8.27 -7.42 20.92
C LYS A 283 -9.46 -8.35 20.65
N ALA A 284 -9.34 -9.30 19.69
CA ALA A 284 -10.37 -10.30 19.46
C ALA A 284 -10.62 -11.16 20.72
N TYR A 285 -9.57 -11.64 21.36
CA TYR A 285 -9.68 -12.36 22.63
C TYR A 285 -10.28 -11.53 23.77
N GLN A 286 -9.93 -10.24 23.84
CA GLN A 286 -10.49 -9.34 24.86
C GLN A 286 -11.99 -9.11 24.70
N ARG A 287 -12.53 -9.20 23.48
CA ARG A 287 -13.96 -9.03 23.16
C ARG A 287 -14.81 -10.25 23.50
N LEU A 288 -14.21 -11.41 23.76
CA LEU A 288 -14.88 -12.64 24.14
C LEU A 288 -14.95 -12.85 25.67
N LYS A 289 -14.25 -11.99 26.41
CA LYS A 289 -14.33 -11.92 27.90
C LYS A 289 -15.44 -11.00 28.33
#